data_f367f951ff66a4db7bb22a324dab36d4
#
_entry.id   f367f951ff66a4db7bb22a324dab36d4
#
_cell.length_a   1.000
_cell.length_b   1.000
_cell.length_c   1.000
_cell.angle_alpha   90.00
_cell.angle_beta   90.00
_cell.angle_gamma   90.00
#
_symmetry.space_group_name_H-M   'P 1'
#
loop_
_entity.id
_entity.type
_entity.pdbx_description
1 polymer ?
#
loop_
_entity_poly.entity_id
_entity_poly.type
_entity_poly.pdbx_seq_one_letter_code
_entity_poly.pdbx_strand_id
1 'polypeptide(L)'
;MNEKFNAAKGAFDLISKHKESIKIGIGTGSTSDFFTKNFLPKLKDKIKCIYSSSLKTSGHLEELGFVVDDLNLNPVLDFYVDGADEVDTNHFLIKGGGGAHFMEKKVASKANKFICIVDSSKHVHKLGAFPLPLEVEKNKLESVLISCKKFGNTTIRKEPVSYTHLT
;
A
#
# COMPACT_ATOMS: atom_id res chain seq x y z
N MET A 1 2.37 23.00 8.20
CA MET A 1 1.44 22.51 7.14
C MET A 1 1.37 20.99 7.26
N ASN A 2 0.21 20.37 7.12
CA ASN A 2 0.10 18.90 7.31
C ASN A 2 0.70 18.18 6.08
N GLU A 3 1.87 17.56 6.24
CA GLU A 3 2.60 16.90 5.15
C GLU A 3 1.81 15.75 4.50
N LYS A 4 1.05 14.99 5.32
CA LYS A 4 0.15 13.95 4.79
C LYS A 4 -0.93 14.54 3.88
N PHE A 5 -1.42 15.75 4.21
CA PHE A 5 -2.35 16.47 3.34
C PHE A 5 -1.71 16.78 1.99
N ASN A 6 -0.47 17.30 1.99
CA ASN A 6 0.22 17.67 0.75
C ASN A 6 0.50 16.42 -0.12
N ALA A 7 0.96 15.32 0.47
CA ALA A 7 1.19 14.06 -0.23
C ALA A 7 -0.10 13.51 -0.84
N ALA A 8 -1.17 13.45 -0.05
CA ALA A 8 -2.47 12.98 -0.50
C ALA A 8 -3.08 13.89 -1.57
N LYS A 9 -2.92 15.22 -1.44
CA LYS A 9 -3.36 16.20 -2.44
C LYS A 9 -2.60 16.02 -3.75
N GLY A 10 -1.31 15.79 -3.71
CA GLY A 10 -0.51 15.52 -4.91
C GLY A 10 -1.01 14.31 -5.70
N ALA A 11 -1.35 13.21 -5.00
CA ALA A 11 -1.97 12.05 -5.62
C ALA A 11 -3.33 12.39 -6.24
N PHE A 12 -4.18 13.09 -5.50
CA PHE A 12 -5.48 13.54 -6.00
C PHE A 12 -5.35 14.43 -7.26
N ASP A 13 -4.46 15.42 -7.24
CA ASP A 13 -4.26 16.33 -8.38
C ASP A 13 -3.76 15.57 -9.63
N LEU A 14 -2.95 14.52 -9.44
CA LEU A 14 -2.48 13.68 -10.53
C LEU A 14 -3.61 12.82 -11.10
N ILE A 15 -4.38 12.16 -10.25
CA ILE A 15 -5.47 11.26 -10.65
C ILE A 15 -6.62 12.04 -11.28
N SER A 16 -6.95 13.22 -10.74
CA SER A 16 -8.05 14.06 -11.22
C SER A 16 -7.88 14.52 -12.67
N LYS A 17 -6.62 14.63 -13.15
CA LYS A 17 -6.29 14.98 -14.54
C LYS A 17 -6.54 13.85 -15.54
N HIS A 18 -6.72 12.62 -15.07
CA HIS A 18 -7.05 11.50 -15.95
C HIS A 18 -8.43 11.72 -16.56
N LYS A 19 -8.55 11.59 -17.89
CA LYS A 19 -9.78 11.98 -18.63
C LYS A 19 -10.88 10.94 -18.54
N GLU A 20 -10.51 9.66 -18.45
CA GLU A 20 -11.43 8.52 -18.46
C GLU A 20 -11.81 8.09 -17.03
N SER A 21 -12.79 7.21 -16.94
CA SER A 21 -13.09 6.49 -15.69
C SER A 21 -11.94 5.58 -15.31
N ILE A 22 -11.66 5.45 -14.01
CA ILE A 22 -10.49 4.79 -13.47
C ILE A 22 -10.81 3.52 -12.69
N LYS A 23 -9.89 2.58 -12.75
CA LYS A 23 -9.78 1.45 -11.83
C LYS A 23 -8.62 1.73 -10.88
N ILE A 24 -8.90 1.79 -9.58
CA ILE A 24 -7.92 2.23 -8.60
C ILE A 24 -7.74 1.23 -7.46
N GLY A 25 -6.49 0.97 -7.08
CA GLY A 25 -6.13 0.25 -5.87
C GLY A 25 -5.76 1.21 -4.75
N ILE A 26 -6.18 0.88 -3.53
CA ILE A 26 -5.89 1.66 -2.32
C ILE A 26 -5.08 0.80 -1.35
N GLY A 27 -3.96 1.37 -0.91
CA GLY A 27 -3.03 0.76 0.02
C GLY A 27 -3.45 0.86 1.49
N THR A 28 -2.55 0.43 2.37
CA THR A 28 -2.78 0.36 3.81
C THR A 28 -1.77 1.25 4.55
N GLY A 29 -2.24 2.09 5.46
CA GLY A 29 -1.38 2.94 6.29
C GLY A 29 -1.95 4.32 6.50
N SER A 30 -1.37 5.07 7.44
CA SER A 30 -1.95 6.35 7.90
C SER A 30 -2.04 7.43 6.81
N THR A 31 -1.13 7.44 5.84
CA THR A 31 -1.18 8.39 4.72
C THR A 31 -2.19 7.95 3.67
N SER A 32 -2.28 6.63 3.40
CA SER A 32 -3.31 6.05 2.54
C SER A 32 -4.71 6.24 3.15
N ASP A 33 -4.88 6.03 4.47
CA ASP A 33 -6.13 6.31 5.20
C ASP A 33 -6.51 7.80 5.08
N PHE A 34 -5.53 8.71 5.12
CA PHE A 34 -5.78 10.14 4.96
C PHE A 34 -6.26 10.47 3.55
N PHE A 35 -5.64 9.91 2.51
CA PHE A 35 -6.08 10.05 1.12
C PHE A 35 -7.50 9.50 0.95
N THR A 36 -7.74 8.30 1.45
CA THR A 36 -9.04 7.62 1.37
C THR A 36 -10.17 8.46 1.96
N LYS A 37 -9.96 9.04 3.15
CA LYS A 37 -11.01 9.80 3.83
C LYS A 37 -11.26 11.19 3.25
N ASN A 38 -10.20 11.89 2.78
CA ASN A 38 -10.29 13.31 2.45
C ASN A 38 -10.35 13.62 0.95
N PHE A 39 -9.82 12.72 0.11
CA PHE A 39 -9.69 12.97 -1.33
C PHE A 39 -10.41 11.97 -2.21
N LEU A 40 -10.45 10.69 -1.82
CA LEU A 40 -11.07 9.66 -2.64
C LEU A 40 -12.56 9.90 -2.91
N PRO A 41 -13.39 10.38 -1.96
CA PRO A 41 -14.81 10.69 -2.22
C PRO A 41 -15.02 11.73 -3.32
N LYS A 42 -14.04 12.64 -3.51
CA LYS A 42 -14.08 13.66 -4.59
C LYS A 42 -13.83 13.08 -5.98
N LEU A 43 -13.39 11.83 -6.05
CA LEU A 43 -13.16 11.09 -7.29
C LEU A 43 -14.26 10.06 -7.57
N LYS A 44 -15.32 9.99 -6.72
CA LYS A 44 -16.31 8.90 -6.75
C LYS A 44 -16.92 8.69 -8.13
N ASP A 45 -17.34 9.76 -8.79
CA ASP A 45 -17.97 9.69 -10.12
C ASP A 45 -17.02 9.22 -11.23
N LYS A 46 -15.72 9.23 -10.97
CA LYS A 46 -14.65 8.82 -11.87
C LYS A 46 -14.24 7.37 -11.66
N ILE A 47 -14.49 6.83 -10.48
CA ILE A 47 -14.05 5.49 -10.10
C ILE A 47 -15.05 4.46 -10.65
N LYS A 48 -14.57 3.63 -11.59
CA LYS A 48 -15.31 2.49 -12.14
C LYS A 48 -15.20 1.26 -11.26
N CYS A 49 -13.98 0.98 -10.77
CA CYS A 49 -13.68 -0.16 -9.91
C CYS A 49 -12.66 0.26 -8.85
N ILE A 50 -12.80 -0.27 -7.64
CA ILE A 50 -11.89 0.01 -6.53
C ILE A 50 -11.45 -1.29 -5.85
N TYR A 51 -10.17 -1.37 -5.55
CA TYR A 51 -9.52 -2.53 -4.95
C TYR A 51 -8.75 -2.11 -3.70
N SER A 52 -8.65 -2.99 -2.72
CA SER A 52 -7.92 -2.73 -1.48
C SER A 52 -6.79 -3.71 -1.25
N SER A 53 -5.78 -3.28 -0.50
CA SER A 53 -4.66 -4.13 -0.09
C SER A 53 -4.87 -4.78 1.29
N SER A 54 -5.97 -4.49 2.00
CA SER A 54 -6.27 -5.09 3.30
C SER A 54 -7.74 -5.00 3.67
N LEU A 55 -8.18 -5.87 4.59
CA LEU A 55 -9.54 -5.83 5.15
C LEU A 55 -9.83 -4.50 5.85
N LYS A 56 -8.83 -3.92 6.53
CA LYS A 56 -8.96 -2.60 7.15
C LYS A 56 -9.29 -1.52 6.12
N THR A 57 -8.56 -1.52 5.01
CA THR A 57 -8.81 -0.57 3.91
C THR A 57 -10.16 -0.82 3.25
N SER A 58 -10.55 -2.09 3.06
CA SER A 58 -11.90 -2.43 2.56
C SER A 58 -12.99 -1.83 3.44
N GLY A 59 -12.91 -2.01 4.77
CA GLY A 59 -13.87 -1.44 5.71
C GLY A 59 -13.99 0.08 5.60
N HIS A 60 -12.86 0.80 5.50
CA HIS A 60 -12.88 2.26 5.30
C HIS A 60 -13.53 2.67 3.97
N LEU A 61 -13.34 1.89 2.90
CA LEU A 61 -13.94 2.15 1.59
C LEU A 61 -15.44 1.91 1.63
N GLU A 62 -15.89 0.85 2.27
CA GLU A 62 -17.32 0.50 2.46
C GLU A 62 -18.04 1.56 3.31
N GLU A 63 -17.41 2.06 4.39
CA GLU A 63 -17.93 3.18 5.19
C GLU A 63 -18.15 4.46 4.35
N LEU A 64 -17.36 4.66 3.30
CA LEU A 64 -17.50 5.78 2.36
C LEU A 64 -18.46 5.48 1.19
N GLY A 65 -19.12 4.32 1.21
CA GLY A 65 -20.08 3.90 0.20
C GLY A 65 -19.46 3.47 -1.12
N PHE A 66 -18.25 2.94 -1.11
CA PHE A 66 -17.66 2.22 -2.23
C PHE A 66 -17.93 0.72 -2.12
N VAL A 67 -18.06 0.05 -3.25
CA VAL A 67 -18.10 -1.41 -3.33
C VAL A 67 -16.71 -1.86 -3.74
N VAL A 68 -16.04 -2.63 -2.87
CA VAL A 68 -14.68 -3.12 -3.15
C VAL A 68 -14.76 -4.32 -4.07
N ASP A 69 -14.05 -4.24 -5.19
CA ASP A 69 -14.03 -5.26 -6.24
C ASP A 69 -13.05 -6.41 -5.92
N ASP A 70 -13.29 -7.58 -6.51
CA ASP A 70 -12.44 -8.76 -6.32
C ASP A 70 -11.20 -8.71 -7.23
N LEU A 71 -10.04 -8.65 -6.60
CA LEU A 71 -8.74 -8.65 -7.28
C LEU A 71 -8.43 -9.99 -8.01
N ASN A 72 -9.10 -11.08 -7.63
CA ASN A 72 -8.91 -12.39 -8.25
C ASN A 72 -9.42 -12.46 -9.70
N LEU A 73 -10.28 -11.53 -10.10
CA LEU A 73 -10.71 -11.35 -11.50
C LEU A 73 -9.59 -10.83 -12.41
N ASN A 74 -8.37 -10.73 -11.90
CA ASN A 74 -7.16 -10.33 -12.61
C ASN A 74 -7.29 -8.98 -13.35
N PRO A 75 -7.76 -7.90 -12.69
CA PRO A 75 -7.93 -6.60 -13.32
C PRO A 75 -6.60 -5.97 -13.68
N VAL A 76 -6.63 -5.04 -14.66
CA VAL A 76 -5.58 -4.04 -14.87
C VAL A 76 -6.06 -2.74 -14.24
N LEU A 77 -5.28 -2.19 -13.32
CA LEU A 77 -5.59 -0.95 -12.61
C LEU A 77 -4.87 0.22 -13.28
N ASP A 78 -5.52 1.38 -13.33
CA ASP A 78 -4.88 2.61 -13.81
C ASP A 78 -3.90 3.14 -12.77
N PHE A 79 -4.30 3.11 -11.50
CA PHE A 79 -3.52 3.62 -10.37
C PHE A 79 -3.55 2.67 -9.19
N TYR A 80 -2.44 2.67 -8.45
CA TYR A 80 -2.38 2.17 -7.08
C TYR A 80 -1.79 3.27 -6.19
N VAL A 81 -2.52 3.66 -5.14
CA VAL A 81 -2.10 4.71 -4.19
C VAL A 81 -1.78 4.06 -2.86
N ASP A 82 -0.54 4.20 -2.40
CA ASP A 82 -0.10 3.62 -1.13
C ASP A 82 1.06 4.40 -0.51
N GLY A 83 1.35 4.15 0.76
CA GLY A 83 2.50 4.68 1.48
C GLY A 83 3.75 3.83 1.35
N ALA A 84 4.81 4.27 2.03
CA ALA A 84 6.02 3.48 2.27
C ALA A 84 6.54 3.71 3.69
N ASP A 85 7.35 2.78 4.18
CA ASP A 85 8.06 2.90 5.46
C ASP A 85 9.31 3.75 5.30
N GLU A 86 10.02 3.60 4.17
CA GLU A 86 11.15 4.43 3.72
C GLU A 86 11.13 4.65 2.22
N VAL A 87 11.68 5.80 1.80
CA VAL A 87 11.96 6.15 0.40
C VAL A 87 13.34 6.77 0.32
N ASP A 88 14.23 6.22 -0.50
CA ASP A 88 15.57 6.80 -0.73
C ASP A 88 15.60 7.80 -1.89
N THR A 89 16.77 8.39 -2.12
CA THR A 89 17.00 9.39 -3.18
C THR A 89 16.86 8.82 -4.61
N ASN A 90 16.91 7.50 -4.76
CA ASN A 90 16.72 6.80 -6.03
C ASN A 90 15.29 6.28 -6.21
N HIS A 91 14.38 6.65 -5.29
CA HIS A 91 13.00 6.19 -5.22
C HIS A 91 12.82 4.69 -4.97
N PHE A 92 13.83 4.02 -4.38
CA PHE A 92 13.63 2.68 -3.82
C PHE A 92 12.88 2.78 -2.50
N LEU A 93 12.07 1.76 -2.21
CA LEU A 93 11.12 1.76 -1.10
C LEU A 93 11.36 0.57 -0.16
N ILE A 94 11.21 0.80 1.15
CA ILE A 94 10.86 -0.25 2.09
C ILE A 94 9.36 -0.11 2.37
N LYS A 95 8.63 -1.23 2.25
CA LYS A 95 7.19 -1.33 2.46
C LYS A 95 6.85 -2.55 3.30
N GLY A 96 5.59 -2.63 3.75
CA GLY A 96 5.06 -3.79 4.44
C GLY A 96 5.11 -3.70 5.96
N GLY A 97 5.56 -2.58 6.54
CA GLY A 97 5.56 -2.36 7.99
C GLY A 97 4.16 -2.48 8.62
N GLY A 98 3.11 -2.18 7.88
CA GLY A 98 1.71 -2.36 8.29
C GLY A 98 1.20 -3.80 8.26
N GLY A 99 1.96 -4.77 7.71
CA GLY A 99 1.59 -6.18 7.67
C GLY A 99 0.69 -6.60 6.49
N ALA A 100 0.33 -5.69 5.58
CA ALA A 100 -0.46 -6.00 4.39
C ALA A 100 0.42 -6.30 3.15
N HIS A 101 1.68 -6.60 3.37
CA HIS A 101 2.78 -6.64 2.41
C HIS A 101 2.48 -7.47 1.14
N PHE A 102 2.01 -8.71 1.30
CA PHE A 102 1.68 -9.58 0.17
C PHE A 102 0.57 -8.99 -0.71
N MET A 103 -0.52 -8.54 -0.08
CA MET A 103 -1.64 -7.95 -0.82
C MET A 103 -1.28 -6.59 -1.42
N GLU A 104 -0.49 -5.76 -0.74
CA GLU A 104 0.04 -4.51 -1.31
C GLU A 104 0.80 -4.80 -2.61
N LYS A 105 1.69 -5.80 -2.60
CA LYS A 105 2.44 -6.21 -3.79
C LYS A 105 1.54 -6.79 -4.89
N LYS A 106 0.53 -7.58 -4.51
CA LYS A 106 -0.44 -8.14 -5.46
C LYS A 106 -1.23 -7.04 -6.16
N VAL A 107 -1.73 -6.04 -5.43
CA VAL A 107 -2.44 -4.89 -6.01
C VAL A 107 -1.48 -4.04 -6.86
N ALA A 108 -0.30 -3.71 -6.34
CA ALA A 108 0.70 -2.92 -7.07
C ALA A 108 1.09 -3.56 -8.40
N SER A 109 1.25 -4.90 -8.45
CA SER A 109 1.60 -5.63 -9.69
C SER A 109 0.53 -5.57 -10.78
N LYS A 110 -0.69 -5.15 -10.45
CA LYS A 110 -1.80 -4.98 -11.39
C LYS A 110 -1.96 -3.54 -11.88
N ALA A 111 -1.22 -2.59 -11.29
CA ALA A 111 -1.38 -1.18 -11.58
C ALA A 111 -0.41 -0.68 -12.66
N ASN A 112 -0.93 0.08 -13.61
CA ASN A 112 -0.13 0.76 -14.62
C ASN A 112 0.75 1.85 -14.00
N LYS A 113 0.26 2.49 -12.94
CA LYS A 113 0.99 3.52 -12.20
C LYS A 113 0.83 3.34 -10.70
N PHE A 114 1.95 3.18 -10.00
CA PHE A 114 2.03 3.25 -8.54
C PHE A 114 2.32 4.68 -8.11
N ILE A 115 1.48 5.23 -7.23
CA ILE A 115 1.64 6.56 -6.65
C ILE A 115 1.97 6.37 -5.17
N CYS A 116 3.24 6.53 -4.82
CA CYS A 116 3.70 6.47 -3.44
C CYS A 116 3.46 7.82 -2.76
N ILE A 117 2.68 7.83 -1.68
CA ILE A 117 2.37 9.00 -0.87
C ILE A 117 2.99 8.90 0.52
N VAL A 118 3.96 9.75 0.79
CA VAL A 118 4.71 9.77 2.06
C VAL A 118 4.88 11.19 2.58
N ASP A 119 5.05 11.33 3.87
CA ASP A 119 5.54 12.57 4.50
C ASP A 119 7.07 12.59 4.56
N SER A 120 7.65 13.73 4.91
CA SER A 120 9.11 13.93 4.93
C SER A 120 9.86 12.97 5.86
N SER A 121 9.20 12.45 6.91
CA SER A 121 9.80 11.51 7.86
C SER A 121 10.17 10.17 7.24
N LYS A 122 9.62 9.86 6.05
CA LYS A 122 9.88 8.61 5.30
C LYS A 122 11.04 8.74 4.32
N HIS A 123 11.51 9.96 4.07
CA HIS A 123 12.67 10.17 3.21
C HIS A 123 13.95 9.87 3.95
N VAL A 124 14.76 8.98 3.37
CA VAL A 124 16.07 8.57 3.90
C VAL A 124 17.14 8.72 2.83
N HIS A 125 18.38 8.96 3.23
CA HIS A 125 19.50 8.97 2.30
C HIS A 125 19.80 7.56 1.79
N LYS A 126 19.66 6.55 2.67
CA LYS A 126 19.92 5.13 2.39
C LYS A 126 18.88 4.30 3.12
N LEU A 127 18.29 3.33 2.42
CA LEU A 127 17.34 2.39 3.01
C LEU A 127 17.97 1.55 4.13
N GLY A 128 17.19 1.19 5.15
CA GLY A 128 17.55 0.24 6.19
C GLY A 128 17.55 0.80 7.62
N ALA A 129 17.09 2.03 7.86
CA ALA A 129 16.77 2.50 9.20
C ALA A 129 15.50 1.80 9.71
N PHE A 130 14.53 1.59 8.82
CA PHE A 130 13.38 0.74 9.08
C PHE A 130 13.73 -0.73 8.74
N PRO A 131 13.44 -1.70 9.63
CA PRO A 131 13.67 -3.12 9.35
C PRO A 131 12.89 -3.57 8.11
N LEU A 132 13.53 -4.35 7.24
CA LEU A 132 12.87 -4.89 6.05
C LEU A 132 11.81 -5.94 6.45
N PRO A 133 10.50 -5.69 6.23
CA PRO A 133 9.47 -6.65 6.51
C PRO A 133 9.49 -7.78 5.48
N LEU A 134 9.34 -9.01 5.96
CA LEU A 134 9.17 -10.19 5.13
C LEU A 134 7.89 -10.91 5.55
N GLU A 135 6.97 -11.13 4.63
CA GLU A 135 5.81 -11.97 4.83
C GLU A 135 6.14 -13.39 4.37
N VAL A 136 5.94 -14.37 5.25
CA VAL A 136 6.38 -15.74 5.04
C VAL A 136 5.26 -16.69 5.39
N GLU A 137 5.03 -17.69 4.54
CA GLU A 137 4.12 -18.80 4.85
C GLU A 137 4.62 -19.55 6.10
N LYS A 138 3.70 -19.86 7.00
CA LYS A 138 4.02 -20.48 8.31
C LYS A 138 4.88 -21.74 8.20
N ASN A 139 4.62 -22.58 7.20
CA ASN A 139 5.37 -23.82 6.93
C ASN A 139 6.78 -23.59 6.36
N LYS A 140 7.10 -22.39 5.90
CA LYS A 140 8.42 -22.00 5.35
C LYS A 140 9.26 -21.18 6.33
N LEU A 141 8.72 -20.87 7.52
CA LEU A 141 9.35 -19.94 8.46
C LEU A 141 10.80 -20.33 8.81
N GLU A 142 11.04 -21.58 9.18
CA GLU A 142 12.39 -22.03 9.58
C GLU A 142 13.40 -21.91 8.43
N SER A 143 13.04 -22.35 7.23
CA SER A 143 13.91 -22.30 6.06
C SER A 143 14.24 -20.86 5.66
N VAL A 144 13.27 -19.96 5.76
CA VAL A 144 13.47 -18.54 5.49
C VAL A 144 14.36 -17.89 6.55
N LEU A 145 14.15 -18.19 7.85
CA LEU A 145 15.00 -17.69 8.92
C LEU A 145 16.47 -18.09 8.73
N ILE A 146 16.72 -19.34 8.35
CA ILE A 146 18.08 -19.84 8.04
C ILE A 146 18.66 -19.05 6.87
N SER A 147 17.89 -18.88 5.80
CA SER A 147 18.35 -18.19 4.58
C SER A 147 18.61 -16.69 4.82
N CYS A 148 17.86 -16.06 5.73
CA CYS A 148 18.02 -14.65 6.04
C CYS A 148 19.23 -14.34 6.92
N LYS A 149 19.76 -15.30 7.69
CA LYS A 149 20.94 -15.10 8.56
C LYS A 149 22.14 -14.53 7.84
N LYS A 150 22.34 -14.86 6.57
CA LYS A 150 23.45 -14.34 5.75
C LYS A 150 23.32 -12.85 5.40
N PHE A 151 22.13 -12.26 5.55
CA PHE A 151 21.88 -10.86 5.23
C PHE A 151 21.86 -9.97 6.49
N GLY A 152 21.67 -10.53 7.69
CA GLY A 152 21.63 -9.79 8.93
C GLY A 152 20.82 -10.47 10.02
N ASN A 153 20.56 -9.72 11.10
CA ASN A 153 19.74 -10.20 12.20
C ASN A 153 18.26 -10.27 11.78
N THR A 154 17.64 -11.41 12.03
CA THR A 154 16.24 -11.64 11.75
C THR A 154 15.47 -11.83 13.05
N THR A 155 14.31 -11.21 13.15
CA THR A 155 13.39 -11.34 14.29
C THR A 155 12.00 -11.70 13.79
N ILE A 156 11.32 -12.58 14.53
CA ILE A 156 9.91 -12.87 14.26
C ILE A 156 9.07 -11.79 14.93
N ARG A 157 8.16 -11.19 14.19
CA ARG A 157 7.21 -10.24 14.73
C ARG A 157 6.25 -10.97 15.69
N LYS A 158 6.13 -10.49 16.93
CA LYS A 158 5.30 -11.14 17.97
C LYS A 158 3.80 -11.02 17.70
N GLU A 159 3.39 -9.97 17.03
CA GLU A 159 2.03 -9.76 16.58
C GLU A 159 2.02 -9.75 15.06
N PRO A 160 1.61 -10.85 14.42
CA PRO A 160 1.38 -10.85 12.98
C PRO A 160 0.22 -9.90 12.69
N VAL A 161 0.50 -8.75 12.12
CA VAL A 161 -0.53 -7.88 11.57
C VAL A 161 -0.86 -8.41 10.17
N SER A 162 -1.38 -9.63 10.09
CA SER A 162 -1.90 -10.13 8.82
C SER A 162 -3.31 -9.62 8.63
N TYR A 163 -3.49 -8.70 7.71
CA TYR A 163 -4.80 -8.31 7.20
C TYR A 163 -5.23 -9.17 6.01
N THR A 164 -4.51 -10.24 5.75
CA THR A 164 -4.77 -11.17 4.66
C THR A 164 -5.11 -12.53 5.22
N HIS A 165 -6.32 -12.99 4.96
CA HIS A 165 -6.63 -14.40 5.05
C HIS A 165 -6.13 -15.04 3.75
N LEU A 166 -5.03 -15.79 3.84
CA LEU A 166 -4.66 -16.76 2.82
C LEU A 166 -5.62 -17.95 3.01
N THR A 167 -6.66 -18.01 2.23
CA THR A 167 -7.46 -19.22 2.03
C THR A 167 -6.79 -20.11 1.00
#